data_82d82e800b4da49ff6ac6b58f9f7e399
#
_entry.id   82d82e800b4da49ff6ac6b58f9f7e399
#
_cell.length_a   1.000
_cell.length_b   1.000
_cell.length_c   1.000
_cell.angle_alpha   90.00
_cell.angle_beta   90.00
_cell.angle_gamma   90.00
#
_symmetry.space_group_name_H-M   'P 1'
#
loop_
_entity.id
_entity.type
_entity.pdbx_description
1 polymer ?
#
loop_
_entity_poly.entity_id
_entity_poly.type
_entity_poly.pdbx_seq_one_letter_code
_entity_poly.pdbx_strand_id
1 'polypeptide(L)'
;MKNTCNAEVDSKGYCFYKATNGIKRHLAVDTLGFPFFTHCTPANVTDDVGLVEMLRLNIDYFKAKPVNIPKITILLDHGYHLEYLIEELEQVYPQIMTKIRFELSTKPSKQEKAEQGKSGFVPAIARWVIERSNAWMERCKILVKNFERTLANATTKINLCFIRLMIKRLVASP
;
A
#
# COMPACT_ATOMS: atom_id res chain seq x y z
N MET A 1 0.26 9.00 -5.97
CA MET A 1 -0.45 9.24 -7.24
C MET A 1 0.55 9.58 -8.34
N LYS A 2 0.33 9.12 -9.56
CA LYS A 2 1.18 9.43 -10.73
C LYS A 2 0.34 9.92 -11.89
N ASN A 3 0.83 10.94 -12.58
CA ASN A 3 0.22 11.48 -13.78
C ASN A 3 0.29 10.45 -14.91
N THR A 4 -0.73 10.40 -15.78
CA THR A 4 -0.79 9.50 -16.93
C THR A 4 -0.90 10.28 -18.22
N CYS A 5 -0.12 9.88 -19.23
CA CYS A 5 -0.17 10.50 -20.56
C CYS A 5 -1.10 9.74 -21.52
N ASN A 6 -1.05 8.40 -21.52
CA ASN A 6 -1.69 7.55 -22.55
C ASN A 6 -2.71 6.56 -21.97
N ALA A 7 -3.13 6.70 -20.71
CA ALA A 7 -4.10 5.79 -20.13
C ALA A 7 -5.48 5.94 -20.79
N GLU A 8 -6.18 4.83 -20.95
CA GLU A 8 -7.58 4.79 -21.35
C GLU A 8 -8.45 5.59 -20.36
N VAL A 9 -9.62 6.03 -20.81
CA VAL A 9 -10.49 6.89 -19.98
C VAL A 9 -10.81 6.22 -18.66
N ASP A 10 -11.13 4.92 -18.67
CA ASP A 10 -11.49 4.13 -17.47
C ASP A 10 -10.28 3.77 -16.59
N SER A 11 -9.07 3.98 -17.10
CA SER A 11 -7.83 3.67 -16.39
C SER A 11 -7.21 4.89 -15.71
N LYS A 12 -7.87 6.03 -15.68
CA LYS A 12 -7.40 7.25 -15.02
C LYS A 12 -8.55 7.97 -14.34
N GLY A 13 -8.23 8.75 -13.31
CA GLY A 13 -9.21 9.58 -12.60
C GLY A 13 -8.61 10.92 -12.22
N TYR A 14 -9.46 11.89 -11.97
CA TYR A 14 -9.06 13.21 -11.52
C TYR A 14 -8.98 13.26 -10.00
N CYS A 15 -7.83 13.64 -9.48
CA CYS A 15 -7.63 13.85 -8.05
C CYS A 15 -7.75 15.36 -7.75
N PHE A 16 -8.83 15.75 -7.08
CA PHE A 16 -9.10 17.17 -6.75
C PHE A 16 -7.99 17.79 -5.88
N TYR A 17 -7.51 17.08 -4.87
CA TYR A 17 -6.44 17.57 -3.98
C TYR A 17 -5.12 17.89 -4.69
N LYS A 18 -4.83 17.21 -5.78
CA LYS A 18 -3.58 17.35 -6.53
C LYS A 18 -3.80 17.97 -7.91
N ALA A 19 -5.03 18.38 -8.22
CA ALA A 19 -5.44 18.97 -9.48
C ALA A 19 -4.83 18.26 -10.70
N THR A 20 -4.86 16.91 -10.70
CA THR A 20 -4.14 16.10 -11.70
C THR A 20 -4.92 14.85 -12.05
N ASN A 21 -4.98 14.54 -13.34
CA ASN A 21 -5.43 13.23 -13.81
C ASN A 21 -4.33 12.19 -13.64
N GLY A 22 -4.68 11.02 -13.16
CA GLY A 22 -3.68 9.98 -12.97
C GLY A 22 -4.22 8.69 -12.36
N ILE A 23 -3.27 7.91 -11.86
CA ILE A 23 -3.52 6.68 -11.12
C ILE A 23 -3.01 6.81 -9.68
N LYS A 24 -3.64 6.08 -8.77
CA LYS A 24 -3.08 5.78 -7.45
C LYS A 24 -2.37 4.44 -7.49
N ARG A 25 -1.32 4.31 -6.69
CA ARG A 25 -0.57 3.07 -6.47
C ARG A 25 -0.75 2.69 -5.02
N HIS A 26 -1.36 1.54 -4.80
CA HIS A 26 -1.55 0.95 -3.48
C HIS A 26 -0.47 -0.10 -3.26
N LEU A 27 0.15 -0.07 -2.09
CA LEU A 27 1.22 -0.99 -1.70
C LEU A 27 0.92 -1.52 -0.30
N ALA A 28 0.87 -2.83 -0.17
CA ALA A 28 1.09 -3.51 1.09
C ALA A 28 2.53 -3.99 1.12
N VAL A 29 3.29 -3.60 2.12
CA VAL A 29 4.72 -3.93 2.23
C VAL A 29 4.99 -4.67 3.53
N ASP A 30 6.03 -5.50 3.53
CA ASP A 30 6.55 -6.14 4.73
C ASP A 30 7.35 -5.15 5.60
N THR A 31 7.85 -5.60 6.73
CA THR A 31 8.66 -4.80 7.65
C THR A 31 9.98 -4.31 7.04
N LEU A 32 10.44 -4.95 5.97
CA LEU A 32 11.62 -4.56 5.20
C LEU A 32 11.27 -3.61 4.04
N GLY A 33 9.99 -3.28 3.84
CA GLY A 33 9.52 -2.40 2.76
C GLY A 33 9.41 -3.06 1.40
N PHE A 34 9.50 -4.40 1.32
CA PHE A 34 9.23 -5.11 0.08
C PHE A 34 7.72 -5.28 -0.12
N PRO A 35 7.23 -5.17 -1.37
CA PRO A 35 5.82 -5.30 -1.63
C PRO A 35 5.36 -6.74 -1.39
N PHE A 36 4.32 -6.84 -0.62
CA PHE A 36 3.55 -8.04 -0.41
C PHE A 36 2.42 -8.14 -1.43
N PHE A 37 1.68 -7.03 -1.59
CA PHE A 37 0.70 -6.84 -2.63
C PHE A 37 0.84 -5.45 -3.24
N THR A 38 0.48 -5.34 -4.51
CA THR A 38 0.42 -4.07 -5.25
C THR A 38 -0.88 -3.99 -6.03
N HIS A 39 -1.41 -2.79 -6.15
CA HIS A 39 -2.60 -2.53 -6.95
C HIS A 39 -2.59 -1.09 -7.47
N CYS A 40 -3.20 -0.87 -8.63
CA CYS A 40 -3.39 0.46 -9.19
C CYS A 40 -4.88 0.74 -9.38
N THR A 41 -5.31 1.93 -9.01
CA THR A 41 -6.67 2.43 -9.24
C THR A 41 -6.64 3.78 -9.96
N PRO A 42 -7.76 4.21 -10.58
CA PRO A 42 -7.91 5.60 -10.99
C PRO A 42 -7.72 6.54 -9.79
N ALA A 43 -7.19 7.74 -10.02
CA ALA A 43 -6.82 8.64 -8.94
C ALA A 43 -8.00 9.25 -8.14
N ASN A 44 -9.22 9.13 -8.64
CA ASN A 44 -10.46 9.50 -7.95
C ASN A 44 -10.96 8.45 -6.96
N VAL A 45 -10.49 7.20 -7.05
CA VAL A 45 -10.83 6.14 -6.09
C VAL A 45 -10.22 6.46 -4.72
N THR A 46 -10.96 6.25 -3.63
CA THR A 46 -10.46 6.48 -2.27
C THR A 46 -9.40 5.45 -1.87
N ASP A 47 -8.62 5.75 -0.84
CA ASP A 47 -7.57 4.82 -0.39
C ASP A 47 -8.18 3.58 0.26
N ASP A 48 -9.33 3.72 0.95
CA ASP A 48 -10.09 2.59 1.52
C ASP A 48 -10.55 1.61 0.44
N VAL A 49 -11.21 2.10 -0.60
CA VAL A 49 -11.69 1.27 -1.72
C VAL A 49 -10.51 0.58 -2.41
N GLY A 50 -9.42 1.31 -2.66
CA GLY A 50 -8.23 0.72 -3.28
C GLY A 50 -7.56 -0.36 -2.42
N LEU A 51 -7.60 -0.22 -1.09
CA LEU A 51 -7.12 -1.26 -0.17
C LEU A 51 -8.03 -2.49 -0.20
N VAL A 52 -9.36 -2.30 -0.16
CA VAL A 52 -10.33 -3.41 -0.26
C VAL A 52 -10.15 -4.17 -1.56
N GLU A 53 -10.04 -3.47 -2.70
CA GLU A 53 -9.81 -4.10 -4.01
C GLU A 53 -8.51 -4.90 -4.03
N MET A 54 -7.41 -4.33 -3.50
CA MET A 54 -6.12 -5.01 -3.43
C MET A 54 -6.21 -6.30 -2.59
N LEU A 55 -6.86 -6.28 -1.43
CA LEU A 55 -7.01 -7.45 -0.57
C LEU A 55 -7.97 -8.47 -1.18
N ARG A 56 -9.04 -8.03 -1.85
CA ARG A 56 -9.98 -8.89 -2.57
C ARG A 56 -9.29 -9.67 -3.69
N LEU A 57 -8.46 -9.01 -4.49
CA LEU A 57 -7.69 -9.65 -5.56
C LEU A 57 -6.71 -10.71 -5.04
N ASN A 58 -6.30 -10.60 -3.79
CA ASN A 58 -5.37 -11.53 -3.13
C ASN A 58 -6.04 -12.37 -2.03
N ILE A 59 -7.35 -12.54 -2.07
CA ILE A 59 -8.12 -13.19 -1.01
C ILE A 59 -7.70 -14.64 -0.78
N ASP A 60 -7.28 -15.35 -1.82
CA ASP A 60 -6.87 -16.76 -1.75
C ASP A 60 -5.60 -16.95 -0.92
N TYR A 61 -4.72 -15.96 -0.88
CA TYR A 61 -3.59 -15.96 0.04
C TYR A 61 -4.05 -16.04 1.49
N PHE A 62 -5.07 -15.26 1.87
CA PHE A 62 -5.60 -15.27 3.23
C PHE A 62 -6.40 -16.55 3.53
N LYS A 63 -7.15 -17.08 2.56
CA LYS A 63 -7.85 -18.37 2.70
C LYS A 63 -6.86 -19.52 2.95
N ALA A 64 -5.74 -19.54 2.22
CA ALA A 64 -4.71 -20.57 2.35
C ALA A 64 -3.92 -20.47 3.68
N LYS A 65 -3.97 -19.34 4.39
CA LYS A 65 -3.25 -19.17 5.65
C LYS A 65 -3.81 -20.08 6.75
N PRO A 66 -3.00 -20.96 7.39
CA PRO A 66 -3.43 -21.80 8.50
C PRO A 66 -3.99 -20.98 9.68
N VAL A 67 -4.95 -21.54 10.41
CA VAL A 67 -5.59 -20.84 11.55
C VAL A 67 -4.69 -20.78 12.78
N ASN A 68 -3.81 -21.77 12.94
CA ASN A 68 -2.87 -21.86 14.05
C ASN A 68 -1.66 -20.90 13.95
N ILE A 69 -1.53 -20.19 12.84
CA ILE A 69 -0.49 -19.16 12.68
C ILE A 69 -1.05 -17.80 13.14
N PRO A 70 -0.27 -16.98 13.85
CA PRO A 70 -0.72 -15.64 14.29
C PRO A 70 -1.31 -14.81 13.17
N LYS A 71 -2.30 -13.96 13.51
CA LYS A 71 -2.92 -13.05 12.54
C LYS A 71 -1.88 -12.12 11.92
N ILE A 72 -2.06 -11.83 10.64
CA ILE A 72 -1.26 -10.82 9.96
C ILE A 72 -1.76 -9.44 10.42
N THR A 73 -0.90 -8.65 11.02
CA THR A 73 -1.22 -7.27 11.40
C THR A 73 -0.97 -6.35 10.22
N ILE A 74 -2.01 -5.64 9.80
CA ILE A 74 -1.94 -4.63 8.75
C ILE A 74 -1.98 -3.25 9.42
N LEU A 75 -0.87 -2.53 9.36
CA LEU A 75 -0.76 -1.18 9.89
C LEU A 75 -1.22 -0.17 8.84
N LEU A 76 -2.15 0.68 9.23
CA LEU A 76 -2.76 1.70 8.38
C LEU A 76 -2.52 3.10 8.92
N ASP A 77 -2.56 4.11 8.06
CA ASP A 77 -2.56 5.52 8.48
C ASP A 77 -3.95 5.91 9.02
N HIS A 78 -4.04 6.98 9.78
CA HIS A 78 -5.28 7.49 10.37
C HIS A 78 -6.38 7.87 9.36
N GLY A 79 -6.04 7.99 8.09
CA GLY A 79 -6.99 8.30 7.02
C GLY A 79 -7.89 7.13 6.61
N TYR A 80 -7.68 5.94 7.14
CA TYR A 80 -8.47 4.75 6.81
C TYR A 80 -9.63 4.56 7.78
N HIS A 81 -10.79 4.12 7.25
CA HIS A 81 -12.02 3.86 7.99
C HIS A 81 -12.15 2.36 8.27
N LEU A 82 -11.75 1.93 9.47
CA LEU A 82 -11.64 0.50 9.81
C LEU A 82 -12.97 -0.24 9.71
N GLU A 83 -14.07 0.37 10.14
CA GLU A 83 -15.41 -0.23 10.08
C GLU A 83 -15.78 -0.58 8.64
N TYR A 84 -15.60 0.37 7.73
CA TYR A 84 -15.85 0.15 6.30
C TYR A 84 -14.97 -0.98 5.73
N LEU A 85 -13.67 -0.99 6.07
CA LEU A 85 -12.74 -2.01 5.57
C LEU A 85 -13.14 -3.42 6.04
N ILE A 86 -13.53 -3.55 7.31
CA ILE A 86 -13.95 -4.82 7.89
C ILE A 86 -15.22 -5.31 7.23
N GLU A 87 -16.25 -4.45 7.14
CA GLU A 87 -17.54 -4.79 6.53
C GLU A 87 -17.38 -5.28 5.09
N GLU A 88 -16.67 -4.53 4.25
CA GLU A 88 -16.45 -4.88 2.85
C GLU A 88 -15.66 -6.19 2.67
N LEU A 89 -14.67 -6.43 3.52
CA LEU A 89 -13.87 -7.65 3.43
C LEU A 89 -14.62 -8.88 3.95
N GLU A 90 -15.45 -8.74 4.99
CA GLU A 90 -16.28 -9.83 5.51
C GLU A 90 -17.37 -10.24 4.53
N GLN A 91 -17.88 -9.34 3.70
CA GLN A 91 -18.79 -9.69 2.59
C GLN A 91 -18.12 -10.63 1.58
N VAL A 92 -16.81 -10.45 1.34
CA VAL A 92 -16.05 -11.31 0.40
C VAL A 92 -15.60 -12.62 1.06
N TYR A 93 -15.15 -12.55 2.30
CA TYR A 93 -14.66 -13.69 3.07
C TYR A 93 -15.00 -13.51 4.56
N PRO A 94 -16.12 -14.07 5.05
CA PRO A 94 -16.61 -13.87 6.42
C PRO A 94 -15.59 -14.20 7.53
N GLN A 95 -14.61 -15.07 7.25
CA GLN A 95 -13.59 -15.46 8.22
C GLN A 95 -12.30 -14.64 8.10
N ILE A 96 -12.28 -13.56 7.31
CA ILE A 96 -11.04 -12.79 7.05
C ILE A 96 -10.43 -12.27 8.35
N MET A 97 -11.25 -11.80 9.30
CA MET A 97 -10.79 -11.27 10.58
C MET A 97 -10.19 -12.33 11.53
N THR A 98 -10.31 -13.63 11.20
CA THR A 98 -9.55 -14.67 11.88
C THR A 98 -8.11 -14.76 11.38
N LYS A 99 -7.82 -14.24 10.19
CA LYS A 99 -6.53 -14.29 9.50
C LYS A 99 -5.72 -13.01 9.61
N ILE A 100 -6.41 -11.86 9.65
CA ILE A 100 -5.81 -10.54 9.70
C ILE A 100 -6.36 -9.74 10.89
N ARG A 101 -5.66 -8.65 11.23
CA ARG A 101 -6.16 -7.57 12.07
C ARG A 101 -5.63 -6.24 11.52
N PHE A 102 -6.42 -5.19 11.66
CA PHE A 102 -6.01 -3.84 11.33
C PHE A 102 -5.58 -3.09 12.58
N GLU A 103 -4.53 -2.31 12.46
CA GLU A 103 -4.07 -1.37 13.48
C GLU A 103 -3.82 -0.01 12.83
N LEU A 104 -4.34 1.05 13.43
CA LEU A 104 -4.02 2.41 13.00
C LEU A 104 -2.68 2.84 13.60
N SER A 105 -1.82 3.41 12.75
CA SER A 105 -0.54 3.95 13.18
C SER A 105 -0.77 5.21 14.02
N THR A 106 -0.63 5.11 15.34
CA THR A 106 -0.76 6.25 16.26
C THR A 106 0.47 7.15 16.18
N LYS A 107 0.24 8.47 16.10
CA LYS A 107 1.30 9.45 16.35
C LYS A 107 1.48 9.54 17.88
N PRO A 108 2.70 9.42 18.38
CA PRO A 108 2.91 9.58 19.82
C PRO A 108 2.41 10.95 20.28
N SER A 109 1.65 10.97 21.36
CA SER A 109 1.13 12.19 21.98
C SER A 109 2.26 13.10 22.48
N LYS A 110 1.95 14.37 22.78
CA LYS A 110 2.95 15.27 23.36
C LYS A 110 3.47 14.76 24.71
N GLN A 111 2.63 14.09 25.49
CA GLN A 111 2.98 13.51 26.79
C GLN A 111 3.93 12.31 26.62
N GLU A 112 3.60 11.37 25.76
CA GLU A 112 4.45 10.21 25.45
C GLU A 112 5.82 10.63 24.90
N LYS A 113 5.88 11.72 24.11
CA LYS A 113 7.17 12.28 23.65
C LYS A 113 8.00 12.84 24.79
N ALA A 114 7.36 13.55 25.72
CA ALA A 114 8.03 14.12 26.88
C ALA A 114 8.58 13.02 27.81
N GLU A 115 7.79 11.96 28.06
CA GLU A 115 8.21 10.80 28.85
C GLU A 115 9.39 10.04 28.20
N GLN A 116 9.47 10.02 26.87
CA GLN A 116 10.58 9.42 26.13
C GLN A 116 11.80 10.35 25.97
N GLY A 117 11.75 11.54 26.53
CA GLY A 117 12.82 12.54 26.42
C GLY A 117 13.08 13.03 24.98
N LYS A 118 12.11 12.83 24.07
CA LYS A 118 12.24 13.19 22.66
C LYS A 118 11.53 14.53 22.39
N SER A 119 12.32 15.53 22.02
CA SER A 119 11.79 16.79 21.50
C SER A 119 11.78 16.76 19.96
N GLY A 120 10.72 17.30 19.34
CA GLY A 120 10.63 17.42 17.89
C GLY A 120 9.85 16.31 17.18
N PHE A 121 10.13 16.10 15.90
CA PHE A 121 9.45 15.13 15.04
C PHE A 121 9.93 13.70 15.34
N VAL A 122 9.02 12.84 15.81
CA VAL A 122 9.28 11.41 15.97
C VAL A 122 8.57 10.68 14.83
N PRO A 123 9.32 10.09 13.87
CA PRO A 123 8.70 9.33 12.80
C PRO A 123 8.06 8.06 13.37
N ALA A 124 6.81 7.78 12.98
CA ALA A 124 6.23 6.47 13.21
C ALA A 124 7.01 5.44 12.38
N ILE A 125 7.52 4.39 12.99
CA ILE A 125 8.36 3.37 12.34
C ILE A 125 7.64 2.77 11.12
N ALA A 126 6.34 2.47 11.24
CA ALA A 126 5.52 1.96 10.15
C ALA A 126 5.46 2.91 8.95
N ARG A 127 5.39 4.23 9.19
CA ARG A 127 5.36 5.23 8.13
C ARG A 127 6.69 5.30 7.37
N TRP A 128 7.80 5.19 8.09
CA TRP A 128 9.12 5.19 7.44
C TRP A 128 9.30 4.01 6.49
N VAL A 129 8.75 2.84 6.81
CA VAL A 129 8.82 1.66 5.93
C VAL A 129 8.14 1.92 4.59
N ILE A 130 6.92 2.47 4.59
CA ILE A 130 6.19 2.77 3.35
C ILE A 130 6.82 3.94 2.58
N GLU A 131 7.33 4.95 3.28
CA GLU A 131 8.06 6.07 2.67
C GLU A 131 9.33 5.59 1.95
N ARG A 132 10.06 4.65 2.53
CA ARG A 132 11.20 3.99 1.90
C ARG A 132 10.81 3.24 0.62
N SER A 133 9.71 2.49 0.64
CA SER A 133 9.21 1.76 -0.53
C SER A 133 8.79 2.73 -1.64
N ASN A 134 8.15 3.84 -1.29
CA ASN A 134 7.83 4.90 -2.22
C ASN A 134 9.09 5.54 -2.84
N ALA A 135 10.12 5.80 -2.03
CA ALA A 135 11.40 6.33 -2.51
C ALA A 135 12.09 5.36 -3.49
N TRP A 136 11.98 4.05 -3.27
CA TRP A 136 12.50 3.07 -4.22
C TRP A 136 11.75 3.09 -5.56
N MET A 137 10.43 3.25 -5.56
CA MET A 137 9.64 3.42 -6.78
C MET A 137 10.03 4.70 -7.53
N GLU A 138 10.28 5.80 -6.83
CA GLU A 138 10.68 7.07 -7.44
C GLU A 138 12.05 7.03 -8.10
N ARG A 139 12.97 6.23 -7.58
CA ARG A 139 14.27 5.96 -8.20
C ARG A 139 14.16 5.09 -9.46
N CYS A 140 13.05 4.42 -9.67
CA CYS A 140 12.79 3.63 -10.86
C CYS A 140 12.26 4.56 -11.98
N LYS A 141 13.14 4.96 -12.90
CA LYS A 141 12.82 5.95 -13.96
C LYS A 141 11.55 5.62 -14.74
N ILE A 142 11.31 4.33 -14.99
CA ILE A 142 10.12 3.87 -15.72
C ILE A 142 8.80 4.04 -14.94
N LEU A 143 8.87 4.30 -13.63
CA LEU A 143 7.71 4.55 -12.76
C LEU A 143 7.48 6.05 -12.49
N VAL A 144 8.35 6.94 -12.92
CA VAL A 144 8.23 8.40 -12.67
C VAL A 144 6.94 8.94 -13.29
N LYS A 145 6.65 8.53 -14.53
CA LYS A 145 5.35 8.78 -15.19
C LYS A 145 4.69 7.44 -15.53
N ASN A 146 3.37 7.42 -15.54
CA ASN A 146 2.65 6.25 -16.02
C ASN A 146 2.32 6.42 -17.50
N PHE A 147 2.85 5.53 -18.32
CA PHE A 147 2.57 5.45 -19.76
C PHE A 147 1.69 4.25 -20.12
N GLU A 148 1.31 3.46 -19.11
CA GLU A 148 0.51 2.26 -19.33
C GLU A 148 -0.93 2.63 -19.67
N ARG A 149 -1.51 1.90 -20.62
CA ARG A 149 -2.88 2.11 -21.06
C ARG A 149 -3.89 1.59 -20.05
N THR A 150 -3.56 0.48 -19.38
CA THR A 150 -4.45 -0.17 -18.41
C THR A 150 -3.85 -0.18 -17.00
N LEU A 151 -4.72 -0.28 -15.99
CA LEU A 151 -4.32 -0.40 -14.59
C LEU A 151 -3.58 -1.71 -14.31
N ALA A 152 -3.96 -2.81 -15.00
CA ALA A 152 -3.29 -4.10 -14.90
C ALA A 152 -1.82 -3.99 -15.34
N ASN A 153 -1.54 -3.35 -16.48
CA ASN A 153 -0.17 -3.12 -16.94
C ASN A 153 0.61 -2.21 -15.99
N ALA A 154 -0.04 -1.18 -15.45
CA ALA A 154 0.58 -0.30 -14.47
C ALA A 154 0.97 -1.06 -13.19
N THR A 155 0.12 -1.97 -12.71
CA THR A 155 0.39 -2.84 -11.55
C THR A 155 1.54 -3.80 -11.86
N THR A 156 1.51 -4.47 -13.01
CA THR A 156 2.57 -5.38 -13.45
C THR A 156 3.93 -4.67 -13.52
N LYS A 157 3.95 -3.44 -14.01
CA LYS A 157 5.18 -2.63 -14.08
C LYS A 157 5.76 -2.32 -12.69
N ILE A 158 4.92 -2.06 -11.70
CA ILE A 158 5.36 -1.89 -10.31
C ILE A 158 6.01 -3.19 -9.83
N ASN A 159 5.35 -4.34 -10.04
CA ASN A 159 5.87 -5.64 -9.63
C ASN A 159 7.24 -5.93 -10.26
N LEU A 160 7.41 -5.69 -11.55
CA LEU A 160 8.69 -5.87 -12.24
C LEU A 160 9.81 -4.98 -11.65
N CYS A 161 9.50 -3.74 -11.28
CA CYS A 161 10.47 -2.85 -10.64
C CYS A 161 10.92 -3.38 -9.28
N PHE A 162 10.00 -3.89 -8.47
CA PHE A 162 10.34 -4.46 -7.17
C PHE A 162 11.06 -5.81 -7.28
N ILE A 163 10.66 -6.67 -8.21
CA ILE A 163 11.39 -7.92 -8.52
C ILE A 163 12.85 -7.61 -8.87
N ARG A 164 13.08 -6.63 -9.75
CA ARG A 164 14.45 -6.19 -10.09
C ARG A 164 15.22 -5.71 -8.85
N LEU A 165 14.55 -4.95 -7.97
CA LEU A 165 15.17 -4.45 -6.74
C LEU A 165 15.53 -5.61 -5.79
N MET A 166 14.62 -6.57 -5.61
CA MET A 166 14.84 -7.74 -4.76
C MET A 166 15.98 -8.60 -5.27
N ILE A 167 16.03 -8.90 -6.58
CA ILE A 167 17.12 -9.65 -7.20
C ILE A 167 18.46 -8.95 -6.98
N LYS A 168 18.54 -7.63 -7.18
CA LYS A 168 19.78 -6.88 -6.94
C LYS A 168 20.24 -7.00 -5.49
N ARG A 169 19.35 -7.03 -4.53
CA ARG A 169 19.71 -7.17 -3.11
C ARG A 169 20.15 -8.57 -2.77
N LEU A 170 19.51 -9.59 -3.33
CA LEU A 170 19.94 -10.98 -3.15
C LEU A 170 21.35 -11.22 -3.69
N VAL A 171 21.69 -10.64 -4.84
CA VAL A 171 23.01 -10.77 -5.45
C VAL A 171 24.07 -9.94 -4.70
N ALA A 172 23.69 -8.82 -4.07
CA ALA A 172 24.60 -7.96 -3.34
C ALA A 172 24.79 -8.37 -1.86
N SER A 173 24.04 -9.36 -1.38
CA SER A 173 24.26 -9.94 -0.05
C SER A 173 25.49 -10.84 -0.10
N PRO A 174 26.50 -10.62 0.76
CA PRO A 174 27.71 -11.45 0.82
C PRO A 174 27.39 -12.87 1.23
#